data_07c3f6cc8550b2a9a9bb2847b24191b7
#
_entry.id   07c3f6cc8550b2a9a9bb2847b24191b7
#
_cell.length_a   1.000
_cell.length_b   1.000
_cell.length_c   1.000
_cell.angle_alpha   90.00
_cell.angle_beta   90.00
_cell.angle_gamma   90.00
#
_symmetry.space_group_name_H-M   'P 1'
#
loop_
_entity.id
_entity.type
_entity.pdbx_description
1 polymer ?
#
loop_
_entity_poly.entity_id
_entity_poly.type
_entity_poly.pdbx_seq_one_letter_code
_entity_poly.pdbx_strand_id
1 'polypeptide(L)'
;MSDLDVCFAEALAHTASMTPGVYPTFQRHLDPSWIEEALATTGTATLRKRRLPAERVVWLVIGMALLRDRPIAEVVRQLDLAMPSGDGRRTVASSSVSQARTRLGPDPMEWLYERTATLWADASADRSRWRGLALYGLDGTTVRVPDSEANRAHFGGQEAGVDRGGKDRGASGYPLVRLVTVMALRSHLVSATCFGPYATDERQYAKALYASIPANSLVLMDRAYLDAAVFHELSAANRHWLTPAKSTTTWRVIEDLGKGDQLVEMETSSEARRKHPHLPTHFDVRAIRYQRKGYQPRILLTSLVDAKQYPANELRALYHERWEVELGFGEIKTDMLQRLEAIRSKTPDAVAQELWGLLLAYNLIRLEMERIADETGVAPTRISFVAALRLIINEWSWATISTSPGAIPRHLTDLRDKIRIFVLPERRSDRVFPRAVKLKMSNYARKRPSVSSSRSRAK
;
A
#
# COMPACT_ATOMS: atom_id res chain seq x y z
N MET A 1 47.89 3.42 -26.69
CA MET A 1 46.74 3.48 -25.77
C MET A 1 47.30 3.41 -24.36
N SER A 2 47.06 4.42 -23.55
CA SER A 2 47.56 4.47 -22.18
C SER A 2 46.68 3.57 -21.29
N ASP A 3 47.23 3.06 -20.16
CA ASP A 3 46.44 2.29 -19.17
C ASP A 3 45.18 3.02 -18.69
N LEU A 4 45.17 4.36 -18.76
CA LEU A 4 44.01 5.22 -18.49
C LEU A 4 42.91 5.05 -19.52
N ASP A 5 43.25 4.85 -20.81
CA ASP A 5 42.24 4.66 -21.87
C ASP A 5 41.55 3.29 -21.79
N VAL A 6 42.32 2.27 -21.35
CA VAL A 6 41.77 0.92 -21.12
C VAL A 6 40.83 0.93 -19.91
N CYS A 7 41.23 1.56 -18.80
CA CYS A 7 40.42 1.68 -17.60
C CYS A 7 39.13 2.48 -17.84
N PHE A 8 39.22 3.52 -18.70
CA PHE A 8 38.02 4.32 -19.09
C PHE A 8 37.11 3.54 -20.02
N ALA A 9 37.64 2.75 -20.95
CA ALA A 9 36.85 1.90 -21.85
C ALA A 9 36.17 0.75 -21.10
N GLU A 10 36.86 0.15 -20.11
CA GLU A 10 36.27 -0.88 -19.23
C GLU A 10 35.19 -0.28 -18.30
N ALA A 11 35.43 0.91 -17.75
CA ALA A 11 34.44 1.62 -16.96
C ALA A 11 33.19 2.00 -17.81
N LEU A 12 33.41 2.42 -19.07
CA LEU A 12 32.33 2.67 -20.03
C LEU A 12 31.60 1.40 -20.45
N ALA A 13 32.30 0.29 -20.64
CA ALA A 13 31.70 -1.01 -20.95
C ALA A 13 30.91 -1.55 -19.77
N HIS A 14 31.41 -1.39 -18.54
CA HIS A 14 30.71 -1.74 -17.33
C HIS A 14 29.48 -0.85 -17.11
N THR A 15 29.58 0.44 -17.40
CA THR A 15 28.42 1.38 -17.37
C THR A 15 27.40 1.09 -18.46
N ALA A 16 27.86 0.62 -19.63
CA ALA A 16 26.97 0.21 -20.73
C ALA A 16 26.28 -1.15 -20.47
N SER A 17 26.88 -2.01 -19.67
CA SER A 17 26.28 -3.27 -19.21
C SER A 17 25.32 -3.05 -18.05
N MET A 18 25.44 -1.94 -17.29
CA MET A 18 24.43 -1.54 -16.34
C MET A 18 23.13 -1.19 -17.09
N THR A 19 22.03 -1.78 -16.67
CA THR A 19 20.71 -1.47 -17.25
C THR A 19 20.48 0.04 -17.20
N PRO A 20 20.40 0.73 -18.34
CA PRO A 20 20.21 2.18 -18.35
C PRO A 20 18.93 2.54 -17.59
N GLY A 21 18.97 3.60 -16.81
CA GLY A 21 17.83 4.09 -16.05
C GLY A 21 17.61 3.44 -14.70
N VAL A 22 18.49 2.54 -14.27
CA VAL A 22 18.39 1.96 -12.93
C VAL A 22 19.02 2.88 -11.92
N TYR A 23 18.22 3.34 -10.97
CA TYR A 23 18.71 4.14 -9.85
C TYR A 23 19.55 3.27 -8.91
N PRO A 24 20.84 3.58 -8.66
CA PRO A 24 21.73 2.71 -7.88
C PRO A 24 21.22 2.39 -6.48
N THR A 25 20.46 3.28 -5.87
CA THR A 25 19.83 3.07 -4.57
C THR A 25 18.83 1.91 -4.63
N PHE A 26 18.00 1.87 -5.66
CA PHE A 26 17.00 0.81 -5.79
C PHE A 26 17.58 -0.53 -6.23
N GLN A 27 18.71 -0.54 -6.96
CA GLN A 27 19.43 -1.78 -7.27
C GLN A 27 19.89 -2.54 -6.02
N ARG A 28 20.17 -1.84 -4.92
CA ARG A 28 20.54 -2.48 -3.65
C ARG A 28 19.39 -3.24 -3.01
N HIS A 29 18.17 -2.83 -3.28
CA HIS A 29 16.97 -3.46 -2.73
C HIS A 29 16.34 -4.41 -3.72
N LEU A 30 16.38 -4.09 -5.01
CA LEU A 30 15.81 -4.92 -6.08
C LEU A 30 16.96 -5.51 -6.91
N ASP A 31 17.32 -6.75 -6.61
CA ASP A 31 18.35 -7.48 -7.34
C ASP A 31 17.93 -7.66 -8.81
N PRO A 32 18.78 -7.32 -9.78
CA PRO A 32 18.49 -7.56 -11.20
C PRO A 32 18.14 -9.01 -11.52
N SER A 33 18.72 -9.98 -10.83
CA SER A 33 18.39 -11.40 -10.99
C SER A 33 16.92 -11.72 -10.68
N TRP A 34 16.29 -11.00 -9.77
CA TRP A 34 14.85 -11.17 -9.48
C TRP A 34 13.98 -10.70 -10.65
N ILE A 35 14.42 -9.68 -11.39
CA ILE A 35 13.71 -9.24 -12.61
C ILE A 35 13.83 -10.33 -13.67
N GLU A 36 15.01 -10.91 -13.86
CA GLU A 36 15.22 -12.01 -14.80
C GLU A 36 14.39 -13.24 -14.41
N GLU A 37 14.38 -13.60 -13.12
CA GLU A 37 13.58 -14.69 -12.59
C GLU A 37 12.08 -14.46 -12.78
N ALA A 38 11.57 -13.25 -12.50
CA ALA A 38 10.18 -12.88 -12.72
C ALA A 38 9.78 -13.06 -14.19
N LEU A 39 10.60 -12.55 -15.11
CA LEU A 39 10.34 -12.65 -16.55
C LEU A 39 10.42 -14.08 -17.06
N ALA A 40 11.34 -14.88 -16.53
CA ALA A 40 11.46 -16.29 -16.90
C ALA A 40 10.27 -17.11 -16.40
N THR A 41 9.91 -16.93 -15.12
CA THR A 41 8.80 -17.66 -14.47
C THR A 41 7.46 -17.34 -15.10
N THR A 42 7.23 -16.10 -15.50
CA THR A 42 5.97 -15.67 -16.14
C THR A 42 5.98 -15.83 -17.67
N GLY A 43 7.06 -16.35 -18.27
CA GLY A 43 7.16 -16.57 -19.72
C GLY A 43 7.21 -15.29 -20.55
N THR A 44 7.55 -14.15 -19.95
CA THR A 44 7.55 -12.84 -20.60
C THR A 44 8.93 -12.33 -20.99
N ALA A 45 9.97 -13.13 -20.78
CA ALA A 45 11.35 -12.81 -21.16
C ALA A 45 11.48 -12.49 -22.67
N THR A 46 12.25 -11.47 -23.00
CA THR A 46 12.39 -11.00 -24.37
C THR A 46 13.45 -11.80 -25.11
N LEU A 47 13.02 -12.71 -26.01
CA LEU A 47 13.92 -13.51 -26.84
C LEU A 47 14.45 -12.77 -28.08
N ARG A 48 13.79 -11.70 -28.51
CA ARG A 48 14.15 -10.91 -29.69
C ARG A 48 14.73 -9.55 -29.29
N LYS A 49 15.74 -9.06 -30.00
CA LYS A 49 16.23 -7.68 -29.84
C LYS A 49 15.11 -6.68 -30.14
N ARG A 50 14.55 -6.08 -29.12
CA ARG A 50 13.50 -5.05 -29.19
C ARG A 50 14.05 -3.73 -28.69
N ARG A 51 13.44 -2.62 -29.12
CA ARG A 51 13.83 -1.27 -28.66
C ARG A 51 13.45 -1.01 -27.20
N LEU A 52 12.45 -1.74 -26.67
CA LEU A 52 12.04 -1.71 -25.27
C LEU A 52 11.83 -3.17 -24.82
N PRO A 53 12.89 -3.86 -24.36
CA PRO A 53 12.83 -5.23 -23.86
C PRO A 53 12.12 -5.29 -22.49
N ALA A 54 11.71 -6.48 -22.08
CA ALA A 54 10.85 -6.70 -20.91
C ALA A 54 11.46 -6.15 -19.60
N GLU A 55 12.76 -6.33 -19.39
CA GLU A 55 13.49 -5.85 -18.20
C GLU A 55 13.38 -4.32 -18.07
N ARG A 56 13.43 -3.62 -19.18
CA ARG A 56 13.28 -2.15 -19.21
C ARG A 56 11.84 -1.72 -19.04
N VAL A 57 10.87 -2.55 -19.43
CA VAL A 57 9.45 -2.28 -19.17
C VAL A 57 9.14 -2.42 -17.68
N VAL A 58 9.75 -3.35 -16.96
CA VAL A 58 9.66 -3.43 -15.49
C VAL A 58 10.07 -2.10 -14.86
N TRP A 59 11.26 -1.57 -15.23
CA TRP A 59 11.71 -0.25 -14.75
C TRP A 59 10.82 0.90 -15.22
N LEU A 60 10.24 0.81 -16.40
CA LEU A 60 9.25 1.78 -16.86
C LEU A 60 8.04 1.82 -15.93
N VAL A 61 7.51 0.66 -15.54
CA VAL A 61 6.33 0.57 -14.68
C VAL A 61 6.62 1.14 -13.29
N ILE A 62 7.79 0.84 -12.71
CA ILE A 62 8.26 1.46 -11.46
C ILE A 62 8.42 2.99 -11.65
N GLY A 63 9.07 3.42 -12.72
CA GLY A 63 9.26 4.84 -13.03
C GLY A 63 7.97 5.61 -13.26
N MET A 64 6.93 4.95 -13.79
CA MET A 64 5.60 5.55 -13.93
C MET A 64 4.97 5.91 -12.59
N ALA A 65 5.27 5.17 -11.53
CA ALA A 65 4.79 5.48 -10.18
C ALA A 65 5.50 6.69 -9.58
N LEU A 66 6.80 6.84 -9.86
CA LEU A 66 7.63 7.93 -9.33
C LEU A 66 7.45 9.23 -10.14
N LEU A 67 7.43 9.15 -11.47
CA LEU A 67 7.30 10.27 -12.39
C LEU A 67 5.83 10.43 -12.83
N ARG A 68 4.95 10.56 -11.86
CA ARG A 68 3.50 10.56 -12.05
C ARG A 68 2.98 11.72 -12.88
N ASP A 69 3.62 12.86 -12.79
CA ASP A 69 3.31 14.11 -13.52
C ASP A 69 3.76 14.08 -14.98
N ARG A 70 4.53 13.06 -15.40
CA ARG A 70 5.09 12.96 -16.76
C ARG A 70 4.28 12.03 -17.66
N PRO A 71 4.16 12.34 -18.95
CA PRO A 71 3.69 11.39 -19.96
C PRO A 71 4.56 10.12 -19.99
N ILE A 72 3.97 8.95 -20.24
CA ILE A 72 4.70 7.67 -20.19
C ILE A 72 5.89 7.66 -21.19
N ALA A 73 5.73 8.26 -22.36
CA ALA A 73 6.82 8.37 -23.34
C ALA A 73 7.98 9.25 -22.84
N GLU A 74 7.69 10.24 -22.00
CA GLU A 74 8.70 11.06 -21.34
C GLU A 74 9.42 10.28 -20.24
N VAL A 75 8.72 9.45 -19.48
CA VAL A 75 9.33 8.53 -18.50
C VAL A 75 10.34 7.61 -19.18
N VAL A 76 10.00 7.02 -20.35
CA VAL A 76 10.94 6.20 -21.14
C VAL A 76 12.20 6.97 -21.51
N ARG A 77 12.05 8.22 -21.93
CA ARG A 77 13.17 9.09 -22.32
C ARG A 77 14.01 9.51 -21.12
N GLN A 78 13.36 9.93 -20.05
CA GLN A 78 14.03 10.41 -18.84
C GLN A 78 14.86 9.32 -18.16
N LEU A 79 14.39 8.07 -18.21
CA LEU A 79 15.09 6.92 -17.65
C LEU A 79 15.99 6.21 -18.66
N ASP A 80 16.15 6.75 -19.86
CA ASP A 80 16.97 6.17 -20.98
C ASP A 80 16.68 4.67 -21.22
N LEU A 81 15.37 4.30 -21.19
CA LEU A 81 14.97 2.90 -21.28
C LEU A 81 14.97 2.36 -22.71
N ALA A 82 15.01 3.21 -23.73
CA ALA A 82 14.99 2.79 -25.12
C ALA A 82 16.38 2.29 -25.58
N MET A 83 16.41 1.10 -26.19
CA MET A 83 17.62 0.62 -26.88
C MET A 83 17.92 1.50 -28.09
N PRO A 84 19.20 1.75 -28.42
CA PRO A 84 19.57 2.50 -29.61
C PRO A 84 19.04 1.79 -30.87
N SER A 85 18.58 2.56 -31.85
CA SER A 85 18.31 2.08 -33.21
C SER A 85 19.59 2.04 -34.05
N GLY A 86 19.50 1.45 -35.22
CA GLY A 86 20.64 1.40 -36.17
C GLY A 86 21.22 2.78 -36.54
N ASP A 87 20.41 3.86 -36.40
CA ASP A 87 20.82 5.26 -36.57
C ASP A 87 21.28 5.92 -35.25
N GLY A 88 21.47 5.15 -34.18
CA GLY A 88 21.89 5.62 -32.84
C GLY A 88 20.80 6.33 -32.03
N ARG A 89 19.59 6.51 -32.54
CA ARG A 89 18.50 7.20 -31.83
C ARG A 89 17.93 6.31 -30.73
N ARG A 90 17.70 6.89 -29.54
CA ARG A 90 17.07 6.24 -28.36
C ARG A 90 15.62 6.71 -28.14
N THR A 91 14.82 6.81 -29.20
CA THR A 91 13.42 7.21 -29.10
C THR A 91 12.49 6.06 -29.45
N VAL A 92 11.37 5.96 -28.75
CA VAL A 92 10.34 4.93 -28.96
C VAL A 92 8.99 5.62 -29.13
N ALA A 93 8.21 5.21 -30.12
CA ALA A 93 6.86 5.73 -30.31
C ALA A 93 5.93 5.34 -29.16
N SER A 94 4.99 6.20 -28.79
CA SER A 94 4.05 5.94 -27.68
C SER A 94 3.25 4.64 -27.88
N SER A 95 2.88 4.29 -29.12
CA SER A 95 2.22 3.03 -29.43
C SER A 95 3.09 1.82 -29.12
N SER A 96 4.40 1.90 -29.40
CA SER A 96 5.36 0.83 -29.09
C SER A 96 5.56 0.67 -27.57
N VAL A 97 5.48 1.75 -26.81
CA VAL A 97 5.50 1.72 -25.33
C VAL A 97 4.26 0.99 -24.80
N SER A 98 3.07 1.35 -25.31
CA SER A 98 1.84 0.67 -24.92
C SER A 98 1.87 -0.83 -25.25
N GLN A 99 2.32 -1.18 -26.46
CA GLN A 99 2.48 -2.58 -26.86
C GLN A 99 3.52 -3.33 -26.01
N ALA A 100 4.60 -2.68 -25.59
CA ALA A 100 5.61 -3.29 -24.73
C ALA A 100 5.03 -3.58 -23.34
N ARG A 101 4.24 -2.68 -22.76
CA ARG A 101 3.52 -2.89 -21.52
C ARG A 101 2.49 -4.00 -21.62
N THR A 102 1.71 -4.06 -22.70
CA THR A 102 0.75 -5.14 -22.95
C THR A 102 1.43 -6.51 -23.04
N ARG A 103 2.61 -6.58 -23.69
CA ARG A 103 3.38 -7.85 -23.75
C ARG A 103 3.96 -8.27 -22.42
N LEU A 104 4.37 -7.33 -21.56
CA LEU A 104 4.83 -7.65 -20.22
C LEU A 104 3.70 -8.22 -19.37
N GLY A 105 2.49 -7.68 -19.50
CA GLY A 105 1.38 -8.07 -18.63
C GLY A 105 1.56 -7.63 -17.17
N PRO A 106 0.63 -8.00 -16.28
CA PRO A 106 0.73 -7.71 -14.85
C PRO A 106 1.65 -8.69 -14.08
N ASP A 107 1.72 -9.95 -14.52
CA ASP A 107 2.27 -11.08 -13.76
C ASP A 107 3.74 -10.89 -13.30
N PRO A 108 4.68 -10.37 -14.12
CA PRO A 108 6.03 -10.12 -13.64
C PRO A 108 6.11 -9.06 -12.52
N MET A 109 5.21 -8.07 -12.57
CA MET A 109 5.16 -7.03 -11.53
C MET A 109 4.56 -7.56 -10.23
N GLU A 110 3.54 -8.43 -10.33
CA GLU A 110 2.95 -9.16 -9.21
C GLU A 110 3.99 -10.06 -8.56
N TRP A 111 4.65 -10.90 -9.33
CA TRP A 111 5.71 -11.80 -8.85
C TRP A 111 6.84 -11.04 -8.11
N LEU A 112 7.32 -9.94 -8.70
CA LEU A 112 8.34 -9.10 -8.07
C LEU A 112 7.86 -8.50 -6.76
N TYR A 113 6.62 -8.01 -6.73
CA TYR A 113 6.03 -7.47 -5.52
C TYR A 113 5.91 -8.54 -4.43
N GLU A 114 5.31 -9.68 -4.73
CA GLU A 114 5.14 -10.78 -3.76
C GLU A 114 6.48 -11.29 -3.22
N ARG A 115 7.47 -11.44 -4.10
CA ARG A 115 8.83 -11.87 -3.74
C ARG A 115 9.52 -10.92 -2.77
N THR A 116 9.33 -9.63 -2.95
CA THR A 116 10.06 -8.59 -2.22
C THR A 116 9.30 -8.06 -1.01
N ALA A 117 8.00 -7.87 -1.12
CA ALA A 117 7.17 -7.17 -0.14
C ALA A 117 7.18 -7.86 1.22
N THR A 118 6.93 -9.17 1.26
CA THR A 118 6.98 -9.96 2.50
C THR A 118 8.37 -9.93 3.11
N LEU A 119 9.41 -10.19 2.31
CA LEU A 119 10.80 -10.19 2.79
C LEU A 119 11.19 -8.86 3.45
N TRP A 120 10.87 -7.75 2.81
CA TRP A 120 11.23 -6.42 3.30
C TRP A 120 10.43 -6.03 4.54
N ALA A 121 9.11 -6.25 4.50
CA ALA A 121 8.23 -5.87 5.60
C ALA A 121 8.49 -6.72 6.85
N ASP A 122 8.74 -8.01 6.70
CA ASP A 122 9.01 -8.91 7.83
C ASP A 122 10.35 -8.58 8.46
N ALA A 123 11.41 -8.38 7.67
CA ALA A 123 12.70 -7.95 8.17
C ALA A 123 12.64 -6.62 8.94
N SER A 124 11.80 -5.70 8.48
CA SER A 124 11.55 -4.43 9.15
C SER A 124 10.75 -4.58 10.45
N ALA A 125 9.65 -5.33 10.40
CA ALA A 125 8.80 -5.57 11.56
C ALA A 125 9.54 -6.30 12.69
N ASP A 126 10.45 -7.20 12.32
CA ASP A 126 11.30 -7.93 13.26
C ASP A 126 12.23 -7.02 14.07
N ARG A 127 12.70 -5.94 13.50
CA ARG A 127 13.55 -4.96 14.19
C ARG A 127 12.80 -4.12 15.22
N SER A 128 11.50 -4.03 15.09
CA SER A 128 10.64 -3.14 15.91
C SER A 128 9.55 -3.87 16.68
N ARG A 129 9.80 -5.13 17.10
CA ARG A 129 8.83 -5.95 17.83
C ARG A 129 8.35 -5.29 19.13
N TRP A 130 7.08 -5.48 19.44
CA TRP A 130 6.50 -5.14 20.72
C TRP A 130 6.29 -6.43 21.53
N ARG A 131 6.95 -6.55 22.68
CA ARG A 131 6.88 -7.74 23.55
C ARG A 131 7.07 -9.08 22.80
N GLY A 132 7.99 -9.10 21.85
CA GLY A 132 8.27 -10.26 21.00
C GLY A 132 7.35 -10.43 19.80
N LEU A 133 6.32 -9.60 19.63
CA LEU A 133 5.39 -9.66 18.52
C LEU A 133 5.73 -8.61 17.44
N ALA A 134 5.77 -9.03 16.17
CA ALA A 134 5.85 -8.14 15.03
C ALA A 134 4.49 -7.46 14.82
N LEU A 135 4.47 -6.17 14.49
CA LEU A 135 3.26 -5.38 14.43
C LEU A 135 2.81 -5.13 13.00
N TYR A 136 1.63 -5.59 12.67
CA TYR A 136 1.00 -5.38 11.38
C TYR A 136 -0.36 -4.69 11.52
N GLY A 137 -0.72 -3.91 10.52
CA GLY A 137 -2.07 -3.38 10.34
C GLY A 137 -2.71 -3.97 9.11
N LEU A 138 -4.00 -4.28 9.18
CA LEU A 138 -4.81 -4.71 8.04
C LEU A 138 -5.95 -3.73 7.85
N ASP A 139 -6.03 -3.16 6.67
CA ASP A 139 -7.11 -2.23 6.30
C ASP A 139 -7.29 -2.20 4.78
N GLY A 140 -8.43 -1.65 4.34
CA GLY A 140 -8.77 -1.52 2.94
C GLY A 140 -8.93 -0.07 2.49
N THR A 141 -8.73 0.14 1.21
CA THR A 141 -8.95 1.42 0.55
C THR A 141 -9.48 1.23 -0.87
N THR A 142 -9.78 2.32 -1.56
CA THR A 142 -10.15 2.31 -2.97
C THR A 142 -9.30 3.28 -3.77
N VAL A 143 -9.01 2.90 -5.02
CA VAL A 143 -8.28 3.72 -5.98
C VAL A 143 -9.14 3.91 -7.22
N ARG A 144 -9.17 5.12 -7.77
CA ARG A 144 -9.89 5.42 -9.01
C ARG A 144 -9.11 4.92 -10.22
N VAL A 145 -9.83 4.45 -11.21
CA VAL A 145 -9.28 4.13 -12.53
C VAL A 145 -10.01 4.92 -13.61
N PRO A 146 -9.40 5.12 -14.79
CA PRO A 146 -10.05 5.83 -15.89
C PRO A 146 -11.38 5.19 -16.25
N ASP A 147 -12.34 6.03 -16.62
CA ASP A 147 -13.66 5.63 -17.04
C ASP A 147 -13.64 5.12 -18.48
N SER A 148 -12.98 3.98 -18.70
CA SER A 148 -13.03 3.21 -19.94
C SER A 148 -14.07 2.10 -19.82
N GLU A 149 -14.62 1.66 -20.95
CA GLU A 149 -15.58 0.56 -21.00
C GLU A 149 -15.04 -0.70 -20.31
N ALA A 150 -13.78 -1.08 -20.60
CA ALA A 150 -13.13 -2.24 -20.02
C ALA A 150 -12.97 -2.13 -18.50
N ASN A 151 -12.52 -0.97 -17.99
CA ASN A 151 -12.38 -0.76 -16.54
C ASN A 151 -13.74 -0.74 -15.84
N ARG A 152 -14.75 -0.13 -16.46
CA ARG A 152 -16.10 -0.06 -15.90
C ARG A 152 -16.73 -1.45 -15.82
N ALA A 153 -16.59 -2.25 -16.86
CA ALA A 153 -17.10 -3.62 -16.90
C ALA A 153 -16.43 -4.52 -15.87
N HIS A 154 -15.12 -4.36 -15.67
CA HIS A 154 -14.34 -5.23 -14.79
C HIS A 154 -14.41 -4.80 -13.31
N PHE A 155 -14.14 -3.52 -13.02
CA PHE A 155 -14.02 -3.04 -11.63
C PHE A 155 -15.34 -2.54 -11.04
N GLY A 156 -16.25 -2.06 -11.87
CA GLY A 156 -17.47 -1.41 -11.39
C GLY A 156 -17.16 -0.13 -10.60
N GLY A 157 -18.13 0.35 -9.85
CA GLY A 157 -17.99 1.56 -9.04
C GLY A 157 -19.12 1.67 -8.01
N GLN A 158 -19.20 2.82 -7.34
CA GLN A 158 -20.33 3.09 -6.47
C GLN A 158 -21.59 3.22 -7.32
N GLU A 159 -22.54 2.34 -7.11
CA GLU A 159 -23.90 2.51 -7.64
C GLU A 159 -24.52 3.75 -6.98
N ALA A 160 -25.08 4.62 -7.77
CA ALA A 160 -25.87 5.70 -7.25
C ALA A 160 -27.16 5.06 -6.70
N GLY A 161 -27.27 5.04 -5.38
CA GLY A 161 -28.46 4.48 -4.74
C GLY A 161 -29.74 5.15 -5.26
N VAL A 162 -30.81 4.37 -5.31
CA VAL A 162 -32.16 4.83 -5.61
C VAL A 162 -32.51 5.92 -4.61
N ASP A 163 -33.01 7.05 -5.07
CA ASP A 163 -33.49 8.09 -4.17
C ASP A 163 -34.76 7.64 -3.42
N ARG A 164 -35.16 8.38 -2.40
CA ARG A 164 -36.38 8.05 -1.62
C ARG A 164 -37.66 8.04 -2.46
N GLY A 165 -37.60 8.45 -3.73
CA GLY A 165 -38.71 8.43 -4.69
C GLY A 165 -38.61 7.30 -5.72
N GLY A 166 -37.68 6.35 -5.57
CA GLY A 166 -37.54 5.20 -6.46
C GLY A 166 -36.87 5.49 -7.82
N LYS A 167 -36.38 6.70 -8.04
CA LYS A 167 -35.63 7.04 -9.26
C LYS A 167 -34.18 6.62 -9.15
N ASP A 168 -33.73 5.79 -10.10
CA ASP A 168 -32.33 5.48 -10.30
C ASP A 168 -31.53 6.77 -10.59
N ARG A 169 -30.51 7.04 -9.79
CA ARG A 169 -29.65 8.21 -9.97
C ARG A 169 -28.60 8.02 -11.04
N GLY A 170 -28.64 6.90 -11.76
CA GLY A 170 -27.66 6.52 -12.76
C GLY A 170 -26.32 6.12 -12.16
N ALA A 171 -25.51 5.37 -12.89
CA ALA A 171 -24.14 5.03 -12.50
C ALA A 171 -23.29 6.31 -12.53
N SER A 172 -23.12 6.96 -11.37
CA SER A 172 -22.32 8.17 -11.26
C SER A 172 -21.03 7.86 -10.52
N GLY A 173 -19.91 8.08 -11.15
CA GLY A 173 -18.58 7.94 -10.54
C GLY A 173 -17.61 7.21 -11.45
N TYR A 174 -16.34 7.38 -11.13
CA TYR A 174 -15.28 6.63 -11.78
C TYR A 174 -15.30 5.18 -11.31
N PRO A 175 -14.88 4.21 -12.16
CA PRO A 175 -14.63 2.85 -11.72
C PRO A 175 -13.60 2.83 -10.60
N LEU A 176 -13.77 1.91 -9.65
CA LEU A 176 -12.95 1.83 -8.45
C LEU A 176 -12.34 0.43 -8.30
N VAL A 177 -11.07 0.37 -8.06
CA VAL A 177 -10.40 -0.83 -7.54
C VAL A 177 -10.47 -0.81 -6.03
N ARG A 178 -10.94 -1.89 -5.42
CA ARG A 178 -10.81 -2.12 -3.98
C ARG A 178 -9.45 -2.76 -3.71
N LEU A 179 -8.75 -2.24 -2.73
CA LEU A 179 -7.42 -2.68 -2.32
C LEU A 179 -7.44 -2.97 -0.83
N VAL A 180 -6.93 -4.13 -0.41
CA VAL A 180 -6.72 -4.49 0.99
C VAL A 180 -5.25 -4.83 1.17
N THR A 181 -4.64 -4.36 2.26
CA THR A 181 -3.22 -4.56 2.52
C THR A 181 -2.95 -5.03 3.94
N VAL A 182 -1.87 -5.79 4.09
CA VAL A 182 -1.15 -5.99 5.35
C VAL A 182 0.08 -5.10 5.31
N MET A 183 0.28 -4.28 6.33
CA MET A 183 1.36 -3.29 6.40
C MET A 183 2.10 -3.41 7.73
N ALA A 184 3.44 -3.44 7.69
CA ALA A 184 4.28 -3.32 8.88
C ALA A 184 4.12 -1.90 9.45
N LEU A 185 3.55 -1.77 10.66
CA LEU A 185 3.04 -0.49 11.16
C LEU A 185 4.12 0.55 11.43
N ARG A 186 5.33 0.12 11.80
CA ARG A 186 6.39 1.03 12.23
C ARG A 186 7.34 1.46 11.12
N SER A 187 7.17 0.88 9.92
CA SER A 187 7.91 1.30 8.71
C SER A 187 7.00 1.71 7.56
N HIS A 188 5.72 1.38 7.61
CA HIS A 188 4.73 1.47 6.53
C HIS A 188 5.05 0.59 5.31
N LEU A 189 5.98 -0.36 5.41
CA LEU A 189 6.20 -1.32 4.34
C LEU A 189 4.97 -2.20 4.16
N VAL A 190 4.46 -2.26 2.95
CA VAL A 190 3.30 -3.09 2.60
C VAL A 190 3.79 -4.51 2.37
N SER A 191 3.41 -5.44 3.27
CA SER A 191 3.84 -6.85 3.25
C SER A 191 3.09 -7.68 2.23
N ALA A 192 1.77 -7.50 2.17
CA ALA A 192 0.92 -8.22 1.25
C ALA A 192 -0.28 -7.38 0.81
N THR A 193 -0.77 -7.64 -0.39
CA THR A 193 -1.88 -6.89 -0.98
C THR A 193 -2.76 -7.79 -1.82
N CYS A 194 -4.07 -7.58 -1.71
CA CYS A 194 -5.05 -8.15 -2.62
C CYS A 194 -5.97 -7.04 -3.13
N PHE A 195 -6.28 -7.03 -4.42
CA PHE A 195 -7.16 -6.02 -5.01
C PHE A 195 -8.00 -6.57 -6.16
N GLY A 196 -9.06 -5.86 -6.50
CA GLY A 196 -9.94 -6.23 -7.60
C GLY A 196 -11.21 -5.40 -7.65
N PRO A 197 -12.31 -5.94 -8.20
CA PRO A 197 -13.59 -5.27 -8.37
C PRO A 197 -14.14 -4.64 -7.07
N TYR A 198 -14.69 -3.44 -7.20
CA TYR A 198 -15.26 -2.70 -6.07
C TYR A 198 -16.40 -3.43 -5.36
N ALA A 199 -17.21 -4.18 -6.12
CA ALA A 199 -18.36 -4.92 -5.58
C ALA A 199 -17.97 -6.07 -4.64
N THR A 200 -16.76 -6.61 -4.77
CA THR A 200 -16.26 -7.67 -3.88
C THR A 200 -16.06 -7.13 -2.47
N ASP A 201 -16.56 -7.85 -1.46
CA ASP A 201 -16.44 -7.46 -0.05
C ASP A 201 -14.97 -7.39 0.36
N GLU A 202 -14.62 -6.34 1.11
CA GLU A 202 -13.27 -6.11 1.62
C GLU A 202 -12.74 -7.27 2.47
N ARG A 203 -13.63 -7.93 3.23
CA ARG A 203 -13.28 -9.11 4.03
C ARG A 203 -12.91 -10.32 3.17
N GLN A 204 -13.44 -10.42 1.96
CA GLN A 204 -13.06 -11.49 1.03
C GLN A 204 -11.63 -11.30 0.54
N TYR A 205 -11.21 -10.06 0.25
CA TYR A 205 -9.82 -9.76 -0.07
C TYR A 205 -8.91 -9.99 1.14
N ALA A 206 -9.33 -9.55 2.33
CA ALA A 206 -8.58 -9.76 3.56
C ALA A 206 -8.31 -11.25 3.86
N LYS A 207 -9.28 -12.12 3.57
CA LYS A 207 -9.14 -13.57 3.77
C LYS A 207 -7.94 -14.16 3.02
N ALA A 208 -7.66 -13.68 1.82
CA ALA A 208 -6.50 -14.11 1.04
C ALA A 208 -5.17 -13.69 1.68
N LEU A 209 -5.18 -12.67 2.56
CA LEU A 209 -3.97 -12.09 3.14
C LEU A 209 -3.61 -12.64 4.53
N TYR A 210 -4.52 -13.31 5.23
CA TYR A 210 -4.22 -13.79 6.60
C TYR A 210 -3.05 -14.78 6.63
N ALA A 211 -2.90 -15.60 5.60
CA ALA A 211 -1.80 -16.56 5.50
C ALA A 211 -0.42 -15.89 5.35
N SER A 212 -0.36 -14.67 4.80
CA SER A 212 0.89 -13.92 4.62
C SER A 212 1.41 -13.26 5.89
N ILE A 213 0.58 -13.17 6.95
CA ILE A 213 1.01 -12.60 8.23
C ILE A 213 1.92 -13.62 8.93
N PRO A 214 3.15 -13.24 9.35
CA PRO A 214 4.05 -14.17 10.03
C PRO A 214 3.51 -14.65 11.38
N ALA A 215 3.94 -15.81 11.83
CA ALA A 215 3.72 -16.24 13.21
C ALA A 215 4.42 -15.28 14.20
N ASN A 216 3.99 -15.27 15.46
CA ASN A 216 4.47 -14.31 16.47
C ASN A 216 4.26 -12.85 16.07
N SER A 217 3.11 -12.56 15.48
CA SER A 217 2.69 -11.21 15.08
C SER A 217 1.42 -10.79 15.81
N LEU A 218 1.23 -9.48 15.92
CA LEU A 218 -0.02 -8.87 16.33
C LEU A 218 -0.55 -8.01 15.19
N VAL A 219 -1.74 -8.36 14.67
CA VAL A 219 -2.41 -7.59 13.62
C VAL A 219 -3.48 -6.68 14.21
N LEU A 220 -3.38 -5.39 13.92
CA LEU A 220 -4.36 -4.37 14.30
C LEU A 220 -5.36 -4.20 13.16
N MET A 221 -6.66 -4.36 13.46
CA MET A 221 -7.72 -4.33 12.46
C MET A 221 -8.85 -3.40 12.87
N ASP A 222 -9.65 -2.94 11.90
CA ASP A 222 -10.93 -2.29 12.21
C ASP A 222 -11.98 -3.36 12.57
N ARG A 223 -13.04 -2.92 13.24
CA ARG A 223 -14.21 -3.74 13.63
C ARG A 223 -14.92 -4.43 12.45
N ALA A 224 -14.71 -3.95 11.22
CA ALA A 224 -15.24 -4.58 10.01
C ALA A 224 -14.76 -6.04 9.85
N TYR A 225 -13.53 -6.32 10.29
CA TYR A 225 -12.87 -7.62 10.19
C TYR A 225 -13.18 -8.57 11.36
N LEU A 226 -14.07 -8.19 12.29
CA LEU A 226 -14.47 -9.03 13.41
C LEU A 226 -15.26 -10.23 12.91
N ASP A 227 -14.59 -11.40 12.90
CA ASP A 227 -15.12 -12.69 12.43
C ASP A 227 -14.48 -13.83 13.22
N ALA A 228 -15.30 -14.73 13.78
CA ALA A 228 -14.83 -15.82 14.63
C ALA A 228 -13.94 -16.83 13.86
N ALA A 229 -14.24 -17.10 12.59
CA ALA A 229 -13.42 -18.02 11.80
C ALA A 229 -12.02 -17.45 11.55
N VAL A 230 -11.93 -16.16 11.24
CA VAL A 230 -10.66 -15.44 11.08
C VAL A 230 -9.86 -15.47 12.36
N PHE A 231 -10.49 -15.21 13.50
CA PHE A 231 -9.81 -15.19 14.80
C PHE A 231 -9.26 -16.55 15.18
N HIS A 232 -10.03 -17.60 14.92
CA HIS A 232 -9.59 -18.97 15.15
C HIS A 232 -8.40 -19.34 14.24
N GLU A 233 -8.47 -19.01 12.95
CA GLU A 233 -7.40 -19.25 11.96
C GLU A 233 -6.11 -18.53 12.37
N LEU A 234 -6.19 -17.25 12.71
CA LEU A 234 -5.03 -16.46 13.16
C LEU A 234 -4.43 -17.05 14.42
N SER A 235 -5.25 -17.34 15.43
CA SER A 235 -4.78 -17.88 16.72
C SER A 235 -4.14 -19.26 16.57
N ALA A 236 -4.72 -20.14 15.74
CA ALA A 236 -4.17 -21.46 15.45
C ALA A 236 -2.79 -21.39 14.79
N ALA A 237 -2.49 -20.32 14.07
CA ALA A 237 -1.21 -20.08 13.42
C ALA A 237 -0.25 -19.22 14.27
N ASN A 238 -0.51 -19.07 15.57
CA ASN A 238 0.25 -18.20 16.47
C ASN A 238 0.35 -16.75 16.00
N ARG A 239 -0.75 -16.24 15.45
CA ARG A 239 -0.94 -14.86 15.01
C ARG A 239 -1.97 -14.23 15.94
N HIS A 240 -1.58 -13.18 16.61
CA HIS A 240 -2.47 -12.46 17.50
C HIS A 240 -3.19 -11.33 16.79
N TRP A 241 -4.32 -10.91 17.33
CA TRP A 241 -5.14 -9.85 16.75
C TRP A 241 -5.67 -8.89 17.82
N LEU A 242 -5.95 -7.66 17.42
CA LEU A 242 -6.53 -6.60 18.24
C LEU A 242 -7.50 -5.79 17.39
N THR A 243 -8.79 -5.76 17.80
CA THR A 243 -9.86 -5.09 17.04
C THR A 243 -10.94 -4.54 17.97
N PRO A 244 -11.67 -3.46 17.61
CA PRO A 244 -12.81 -3.02 18.40
C PRO A 244 -14.00 -3.96 18.26
N ALA A 245 -14.70 -4.18 19.37
CA ALA A 245 -16.01 -4.86 19.37
C ALA A 245 -17.05 -4.08 18.55
N LYS A 246 -17.97 -4.80 17.92
CA LYS A 246 -19.20 -4.20 17.35
C LYS A 246 -20.19 -3.92 18.47
N SER A 247 -21.11 -2.98 18.32
CA SER A 247 -22.14 -2.67 19.31
C SER A 247 -23.08 -3.86 19.59
N THR A 248 -23.14 -4.80 18.67
CA THR A 248 -23.96 -6.02 18.77
C THR A 248 -23.18 -7.23 19.31
N THR A 249 -21.89 -7.07 19.63
CA THR A 249 -21.08 -8.17 20.14
C THR A 249 -21.43 -8.41 21.62
N THR A 250 -21.76 -9.65 21.94
CA THR A 250 -22.10 -10.10 23.29
C THR A 250 -21.06 -11.11 23.79
N TRP A 251 -20.87 -11.18 25.09
CA TRP A 251 -19.97 -12.11 25.75
C TRP A 251 -20.37 -12.38 27.18
N ARG A 252 -19.85 -13.44 27.75
CA ARG A 252 -19.93 -13.76 29.18
C ARG A 252 -18.59 -13.45 29.84
N VAL A 253 -18.59 -12.73 30.98
CA VAL A 253 -17.36 -12.47 31.72
C VAL A 253 -16.95 -13.73 32.44
N ILE A 254 -15.69 -14.16 32.28
CA ILE A 254 -15.08 -15.28 32.97
C ILE A 254 -14.33 -14.76 34.22
N GLU A 255 -13.49 -13.72 34.04
CA GLU A 255 -12.60 -13.19 35.07
C GLU A 255 -12.43 -11.68 34.90
N ASP A 256 -12.35 -10.95 36.00
CA ASP A 256 -11.97 -9.53 36.03
C ASP A 256 -10.46 -9.43 36.23
N LEU A 257 -9.75 -8.96 35.18
CA LEU A 257 -8.29 -8.82 35.19
C LEU A 257 -7.83 -7.44 35.70
N GLY A 258 -8.79 -6.55 35.97
CA GLY A 258 -8.54 -5.19 36.44
C GLY A 258 -9.47 -4.14 35.85
N LYS A 259 -9.23 -2.87 36.13
CA LYS A 259 -10.12 -1.77 35.76
C LYS A 259 -10.36 -1.68 34.24
N GLY A 260 -11.51 -2.20 33.82
CA GLY A 260 -11.92 -2.23 32.42
C GLY A 260 -11.09 -3.18 31.55
N ASP A 261 -10.73 -4.31 32.11
CA ASP A 261 -9.93 -5.37 31.51
C ASP A 261 -10.48 -6.71 32.00
N GLN A 262 -11.01 -7.52 31.12
CA GLN A 262 -11.74 -8.73 31.44
C GLN A 262 -11.37 -9.88 30.51
N LEU A 263 -11.24 -11.09 31.05
CA LEU A 263 -11.30 -12.30 30.28
C LEU A 263 -12.77 -12.64 30.03
N VAL A 264 -13.13 -12.86 28.80
CA VAL A 264 -14.52 -13.08 28.40
C VAL A 264 -14.62 -14.26 27.45
N GLU A 265 -15.75 -14.96 27.51
CA GLU A 265 -16.12 -16.02 26.58
C GLU A 265 -17.10 -15.48 25.54
N MET A 266 -16.77 -15.67 24.28
CA MET A 266 -17.62 -15.32 23.14
C MET A 266 -18.21 -16.58 22.52
N GLU A 267 -19.49 -16.50 22.13
CA GLU A 267 -20.17 -17.57 21.41
C GLU A 267 -19.89 -17.47 19.90
N THR A 268 -19.56 -18.59 19.27
CA THR A 268 -19.48 -18.69 17.82
C THR A 268 -20.90 -18.87 17.26
N SER A 269 -21.34 -17.96 16.39
CA SER A 269 -22.69 -18.03 15.85
C SER A 269 -22.97 -19.36 15.13
N SER A 270 -24.21 -19.81 15.16
CA SER A 270 -24.65 -21.03 14.47
C SER A 270 -24.39 -20.98 12.95
N GLU A 271 -24.48 -19.79 12.35
CA GLU A 271 -24.14 -19.60 10.93
C GLU A 271 -22.63 -19.80 10.67
N ALA A 272 -21.76 -19.26 11.53
CA ALA A 272 -20.31 -19.45 11.42
C ALA A 272 -19.94 -20.93 11.55
N ARG A 273 -20.51 -21.64 12.54
CA ARG A 273 -20.29 -23.08 12.73
C ARG A 273 -20.84 -23.95 11.57
N ARG A 274 -21.95 -23.53 10.96
CA ARG A 274 -22.46 -24.21 9.76
C ARG A 274 -21.52 -24.08 8.56
N LYS A 275 -20.90 -22.92 8.38
CA LYS A 275 -19.91 -22.66 7.32
C LYS A 275 -18.55 -23.28 7.62
N HIS A 276 -18.19 -23.35 8.89
CA HIS A 276 -16.91 -23.83 9.41
C HIS A 276 -17.13 -24.78 10.58
N PRO A 277 -17.44 -26.07 10.33
CA PRO A 277 -17.82 -27.04 11.37
C PRO A 277 -16.75 -27.31 12.44
N HIS A 278 -15.49 -26.99 12.14
CA HIS A 278 -14.37 -27.15 13.05
C HIS A 278 -14.27 -26.05 14.12
N LEU A 279 -15.06 -24.98 14.01
CA LEU A 279 -15.04 -23.91 14.99
C LEU A 279 -15.64 -24.35 16.33
N PRO A 280 -15.01 -23.98 17.46
CA PRO A 280 -15.56 -24.24 18.79
C PRO A 280 -16.86 -23.46 18.98
N THR A 281 -17.73 -23.96 19.86
CA THR A 281 -18.97 -23.25 20.25
C THR A 281 -18.70 -21.96 20.97
N HIS A 282 -17.63 -21.94 21.78
CA HIS A 282 -17.19 -20.80 22.57
C HIS A 282 -15.66 -20.66 22.47
N PHE A 283 -15.17 -19.46 22.65
CA PHE A 283 -13.74 -19.19 22.67
C PHE A 283 -13.45 -17.98 23.56
N ASP A 284 -12.29 -18.05 24.23
CA ASP A 284 -11.87 -17.02 25.15
C ASP A 284 -11.20 -15.86 24.44
N VAL A 285 -11.56 -14.66 24.84
CA VAL A 285 -11.00 -13.38 24.36
C VAL A 285 -10.79 -12.44 25.53
N ARG A 286 -9.89 -11.53 25.40
CA ARG A 286 -9.74 -10.45 26.35
C ARG A 286 -10.45 -9.20 25.85
N ALA A 287 -11.29 -8.60 26.70
CA ALA A 287 -12.05 -7.39 26.43
C ALA A 287 -11.49 -6.23 27.26
N ILE A 288 -10.98 -5.21 26.57
CA ILE A 288 -10.30 -4.07 27.22
C ILE A 288 -11.07 -2.79 26.91
N ARG A 289 -11.54 -2.09 27.96
CA ARG A 289 -12.17 -0.79 27.79
C ARG A 289 -11.14 0.24 27.33
N TYR A 290 -11.45 0.86 26.20
CA TYR A 290 -10.63 1.86 25.55
C TYR A 290 -11.40 3.17 25.42
N GLN A 291 -10.81 4.26 25.86
CA GLN A 291 -11.39 5.59 25.72
C GLN A 291 -10.31 6.62 25.46
N ARG A 292 -10.50 7.41 24.41
CA ARG A 292 -9.68 8.59 24.13
C ARG A 292 -10.47 9.85 24.49
N LYS A 293 -9.81 10.85 25.04
CA LYS A 293 -10.42 12.15 25.36
C LYS A 293 -11.15 12.71 24.14
N GLY A 294 -12.42 13.07 24.29
CA GLY A 294 -13.27 13.58 23.20
C GLY A 294 -13.94 12.52 22.31
N TYR A 295 -13.75 11.23 22.59
CA TYR A 295 -14.39 10.13 21.87
C TYR A 295 -15.23 9.25 22.79
N GLN A 296 -16.24 8.59 22.21
CA GLN A 296 -17.04 7.60 22.93
C GLN A 296 -16.17 6.40 23.34
N PRO A 297 -16.41 5.82 24.54
CA PRO A 297 -15.75 4.59 24.96
C PRO A 297 -16.00 3.45 23.98
N ARG A 298 -15.00 2.61 23.78
CA ARG A 298 -15.08 1.38 22.99
C ARG A 298 -14.50 0.22 23.80
N ILE A 299 -14.80 -0.98 23.37
CA ILE A 299 -14.15 -2.19 23.86
C ILE A 299 -13.22 -2.69 22.77
N LEU A 300 -11.99 -2.98 23.11
CA LEU A 300 -11.03 -3.69 22.27
C LEU A 300 -11.11 -5.17 22.63
N LEU A 301 -11.14 -6.03 21.62
CA LEU A 301 -11.05 -7.48 21.77
C LEU A 301 -9.69 -7.95 21.24
N THR A 302 -9.09 -8.92 21.92
CA THR A 302 -7.78 -9.47 21.53
C THR A 302 -7.62 -10.93 21.97
N SER A 303 -6.81 -11.69 21.22
CA SER A 303 -6.36 -13.03 21.60
C SER A 303 -5.23 -13.04 22.64
N LEU A 304 -4.71 -11.86 23.04
CA LEU A 304 -3.65 -11.73 24.05
C LEU A 304 -4.25 -11.77 25.47
N VAL A 305 -4.57 -12.97 25.95
CA VAL A 305 -5.29 -13.18 27.21
C VAL A 305 -4.45 -12.99 28.48
N ASP A 306 -3.13 -13.16 28.40
CA ASP A 306 -2.24 -12.97 29.55
C ASP A 306 -2.06 -11.47 29.85
N ALA A 307 -2.72 -11.00 30.92
CA ALA A 307 -2.67 -9.60 31.32
C ALA A 307 -1.31 -9.16 31.92
N LYS A 308 -0.51 -10.11 32.43
CA LYS A 308 0.82 -9.82 32.99
C LYS A 308 1.82 -9.64 31.85
N GLN A 309 1.78 -10.51 30.86
CA GLN A 309 2.64 -10.43 29.69
C GLN A 309 2.27 -9.24 28.77
N TYR A 310 0.98 -8.96 28.63
CA TYR A 310 0.44 -7.92 27.72
C TYR A 310 -0.45 -6.92 28.48
N PRO A 311 0.13 -5.90 29.13
CA PRO A 311 -0.64 -4.95 29.95
C PRO A 311 -1.69 -4.18 29.15
N ALA A 312 -2.90 -4.01 29.70
CA ALA A 312 -4.02 -3.35 29.02
C ALA A 312 -3.73 -1.89 28.63
N ASN A 313 -2.95 -1.15 29.42
CA ASN A 313 -2.56 0.22 29.10
C ASN A 313 -1.70 0.30 27.84
N GLU A 314 -0.80 -0.67 27.63
CA GLU A 314 0.03 -0.74 26.42
C GLU A 314 -0.81 -1.15 25.22
N LEU A 315 -1.72 -2.13 25.34
CA LEU A 315 -2.63 -2.50 24.25
C LEU A 315 -3.56 -1.35 23.83
N ARG A 316 -4.00 -0.53 24.80
CA ARG A 316 -4.76 0.70 24.52
C ARG A 316 -3.92 1.71 23.74
N ALA A 317 -2.66 1.90 24.09
CA ALA A 317 -1.75 2.78 23.38
C ALA A 317 -1.43 2.22 21.99
N LEU A 318 -1.14 0.93 21.91
CA LEU A 318 -0.77 0.24 20.67
C LEU A 318 -1.89 0.29 19.61
N TYR A 319 -3.15 0.20 20.03
CA TYR A 319 -4.27 0.28 19.08
C TYR A 319 -4.29 1.60 18.28
N HIS A 320 -3.67 2.66 18.78
CA HIS A 320 -3.50 3.89 18.01
C HIS A 320 -2.57 3.74 16.81
N GLU A 321 -1.62 2.81 16.87
CA GLU A 321 -0.72 2.54 15.75
C GLU A 321 -1.49 1.97 14.53
N ARG A 322 -2.73 1.46 14.70
CA ARG A 322 -3.58 1.08 13.56
C ARG A 322 -3.75 2.22 12.54
N TRP A 323 -3.75 3.47 13.03
CA TRP A 323 -3.89 4.64 12.17
C TRP A 323 -2.73 4.82 11.19
N GLU A 324 -1.60 4.16 11.42
CA GLU A 324 -0.44 4.22 10.53
C GLU A 324 -0.76 3.62 9.14
N VAL A 325 -1.68 2.63 9.05
CA VAL A 325 -2.15 2.11 7.75
C VAL A 325 -2.87 3.19 6.94
N GLU A 326 -3.72 3.99 7.60
CA GLU A 326 -4.43 5.09 6.94
C GLU A 326 -3.46 6.19 6.47
N LEU A 327 -2.37 6.43 7.21
CA LEU A 327 -1.30 7.34 6.81
C LEU A 327 -0.53 6.80 5.61
N GLY A 328 -0.17 5.51 5.60
CA GLY A 328 0.46 4.86 4.46
C GLY A 328 -0.42 4.93 3.19
N PHE A 329 -1.73 4.72 3.32
CA PHE A 329 -2.65 4.95 2.20
C PHE A 329 -2.69 6.42 1.76
N GLY A 330 -2.55 7.37 2.69
CA GLY A 330 -2.41 8.79 2.37
C GLY A 330 -1.18 9.07 1.52
N GLU A 331 -0.04 8.48 1.85
CA GLU A 331 1.20 8.59 1.08
C GLU A 331 1.05 8.04 -0.34
N ILE A 332 0.45 6.85 -0.48
CA ILE A 332 0.19 6.24 -1.79
C ILE A 332 -0.80 7.10 -2.60
N LYS A 333 -1.93 7.46 -2.02
CA LYS A 333 -3.04 8.09 -2.75
C LYS A 333 -2.84 9.59 -2.98
N THR A 334 -2.30 10.29 -1.99
CA THR A 334 -2.17 11.75 -2.05
C THR A 334 -0.81 12.17 -2.58
N ASP A 335 0.26 11.52 -2.12
CA ASP A 335 1.61 11.97 -2.42
C ASP A 335 2.15 11.32 -3.70
N MET A 336 1.99 10.00 -3.88
CA MET A 336 2.42 9.32 -5.12
C MET A 336 1.43 9.48 -6.27
N LEU A 337 0.14 9.17 -6.07
CA LEU A 337 -0.89 9.32 -7.11
C LEU A 337 -1.32 10.77 -7.31
N GLN A 338 -0.76 11.67 -6.50
CA GLN A 338 -1.13 13.08 -6.45
C GLN A 338 -2.64 13.23 -6.23
N ARG A 339 -3.16 14.40 -6.10
CA ARG A 339 -4.57 14.66 -5.71
C ARG A 339 -5.64 14.02 -6.61
N LEU A 340 -5.25 13.45 -7.74
CA LEU A 340 -6.17 12.77 -8.65
C LEU A 340 -6.61 11.40 -8.12
N GLU A 341 -5.87 10.79 -7.21
CA GLU A 341 -6.12 9.45 -6.63
C GLU A 341 -6.45 8.40 -7.70
N ALA A 342 -5.89 8.53 -8.90
CA ALA A 342 -6.30 7.76 -10.07
C ALA A 342 -5.11 7.09 -10.76
N ILE A 343 -5.29 5.86 -11.17
CA ILE A 343 -4.41 5.13 -12.08
C ILE A 343 -4.57 5.69 -13.50
N ARG A 344 -3.56 5.57 -14.37
CA ARG A 344 -3.59 6.10 -15.77
C ARG A 344 -4.08 5.07 -16.77
N SER A 345 -3.98 3.80 -16.47
CA SER A 345 -4.21 2.68 -17.36
C SER A 345 -5.69 2.44 -17.64
N LYS A 346 -6.03 2.14 -18.90
CA LYS A 346 -7.42 2.06 -19.40
C LYS A 346 -7.95 0.62 -19.57
N THR A 347 -7.13 -0.39 -19.26
CA THR A 347 -7.52 -1.80 -19.28
C THR A 347 -7.21 -2.47 -17.94
N PRO A 348 -7.96 -3.50 -17.53
CA PRO A 348 -7.77 -4.16 -16.25
C PRO A 348 -6.35 -4.67 -16.01
N ASP A 349 -5.74 -5.36 -16.98
CA ASP A 349 -4.37 -5.87 -16.86
C ASP A 349 -3.35 -4.75 -16.72
N ALA A 350 -3.51 -3.68 -17.48
CA ALA A 350 -2.62 -2.53 -17.38
C ALA A 350 -2.81 -1.76 -16.05
N VAL A 351 -4.03 -1.77 -15.48
CA VAL A 351 -4.31 -1.25 -14.13
C VAL A 351 -3.62 -2.12 -13.09
N ALA A 352 -3.74 -3.45 -13.17
CA ALA A 352 -3.06 -4.37 -12.26
C ALA A 352 -1.53 -4.19 -12.32
N GLN A 353 -0.97 -4.16 -13.54
CA GLN A 353 0.45 -3.88 -13.75
C GLN A 353 0.90 -2.56 -13.10
N GLU A 354 0.12 -1.48 -13.29
CA GLU A 354 0.45 -0.15 -12.73
C GLU A 354 0.32 -0.12 -11.20
N LEU A 355 -0.65 -0.86 -10.63
CA LEU A 355 -0.82 -0.98 -9.17
C LEU A 355 0.33 -1.75 -8.52
N TRP A 356 0.73 -2.89 -9.08
CA TRP A 356 1.89 -3.63 -8.59
C TRP A 356 3.17 -2.80 -8.66
N GLY A 357 3.38 -2.08 -9.76
CA GLY A 357 4.52 -1.16 -9.89
C GLY A 357 4.47 0.01 -8.90
N LEU A 358 3.28 0.53 -8.59
CA LEU A 358 3.08 1.57 -7.59
C LEU A 358 3.45 1.08 -6.18
N LEU A 359 2.98 -0.10 -5.79
CA LEU A 359 3.25 -0.70 -4.49
C LEU A 359 4.73 -1.07 -4.32
N LEU A 360 5.35 -1.59 -5.39
CA LEU A 360 6.78 -1.88 -5.40
C LEU A 360 7.60 -0.59 -5.27
N ALA A 361 7.28 0.46 -6.01
CA ALA A 361 7.93 1.76 -5.90
C ALA A 361 7.75 2.40 -4.51
N TYR A 362 6.56 2.26 -3.92
CA TYR A 362 6.28 2.71 -2.57
C TYR A 362 7.19 2.02 -1.55
N ASN A 363 7.27 0.69 -1.59
CA ASN A 363 8.13 -0.06 -0.69
C ASN A 363 9.62 0.30 -0.86
N LEU A 364 10.08 0.51 -2.09
CA LEU A 364 11.47 0.95 -2.35
C LEU A 364 11.79 2.31 -1.71
N ILE A 365 10.85 3.26 -1.77
CA ILE A 365 10.99 4.55 -1.09
C ILE A 365 11.04 4.36 0.43
N ARG A 366 10.17 3.51 0.97
CA ARG A 366 10.11 3.23 2.40
C ARG A 366 11.37 2.55 2.93
N LEU A 367 11.98 1.66 2.16
CA LEU A 367 13.28 1.06 2.51
C LEU A 367 14.40 2.10 2.61
N GLU A 368 14.45 3.06 1.68
CA GLU A 368 15.43 4.14 1.78
C GLU A 368 15.16 5.05 2.99
N MET A 369 13.89 5.32 3.30
CA MET A 369 13.53 6.08 4.50
C MET A 369 13.92 5.33 5.78
N GLU A 370 13.72 4.01 5.83
CA GLU A 370 14.10 3.19 6.97
C GLU A 370 15.63 3.20 7.18
N ARG A 371 16.40 3.11 6.10
CA ARG A 371 17.85 3.21 6.17
C ARG A 371 18.31 4.56 6.72
N ILE A 372 17.70 5.65 6.26
CA ILE A 372 17.98 6.99 6.76
C ILE A 372 17.62 7.11 8.24
N ALA A 373 16.49 6.51 8.64
CA ALA A 373 16.04 6.47 10.01
C ALA A 373 17.04 5.72 10.92
N ASP A 374 17.55 4.58 10.48
CA ASP A 374 18.59 3.82 11.18
C ASP A 374 19.87 4.65 11.35
N GLU A 375 20.33 5.34 10.29
CA GLU A 375 21.53 6.18 10.33
C GLU A 375 21.36 7.43 11.24
N THR A 376 20.13 7.90 11.42
CA THR A 376 19.82 9.10 12.23
C THR A 376 19.29 8.77 13.62
N GLY A 377 19.05 7.50 13.94
CA GLY A 377 18.52 7.06 15.23
C GLY A 377 17.07 7.52 15.49
N VAL A 378 16.26 7.68 14.44
CA VAL A 378 14.84 8.04 14.55
C VAL A 378 13.93 6.94 14.02
N ALA A 379 12.64 6.96 14.39
CA ALA A 379 11.70 6.01 13.81
C ALA A 379 11.47 6.29 12.30
N PRO A 380 11.33 5.26 11.43
CA PRO A 380 11.11 5.43 9.99
C PRO A 380 9.90 6.29 9.64
N THR A 381 8.84 6.23 10.46
CA THR A 381 7.62 7.04 10.30
C THR A 381 7.84 8.53 10.62
N ARG A 382 9.02 8.91 11.14
CA ARG A 382 9.39 10.31 11.39
C ARG A 382 10.11 10.97 10.21
N ILE A 383 10.56 10.21 9.23
CA ILE A 383 11.09 10.76 7.98
C ILE A 383 9.94 11.26 7.11
N SER A 384 10.07 12.44 6.52
CA SER A 384 9.05 12.99 5.62
C SER A 384 8.98 12.22 4.31
N PHE A 385 7.87 11.50 4.07
CA PHE A 385 7.66 10.76 2.81
C PHE A 385 7.72 11.67 1.58
N VAL A 386 7.04 12.82 1.64
CA VAL A 386 7.02 13.79 0.52
C VAL A 386 8.41 14.30 0.19
N ALA A 387 9.22 14.59 1.22
CA ALA A 387 10.59 15.05 1.00
C ALA A 387 11.46 13.93 0.41
N ALA A 388 11.38 12.72 0.94
CA ALA A 388 12.09 11.55 0.42
C ALA A 388 11.72 11.28 -1.04
N LEU A 389 10.42 11.23 -1.38
CA LEU A 389 9.93 11.03 -2.74
C LEU A 389 10.48 12.09 -3.71
N ARG A 390 10.41 13.37 -3.34
CA ARG A 390 10.89 14.47 -4.20
C ARG A 390 12.39 14.41 -4.43
N LEU A 391 13.15 14.12 -3.40
CA LEU A 391 14.61 14.03 -3.50
C LEU A 391 15.04 12.82 -4.33
N ILE A 392 14.38 11.66 -4.15
CA ILE A 392 14.61 10.47 -4.97
C ILE A 392 14.31 10.75 -6.44
N ILE A 393 13.19 11.41 -6.75
CA ILE A 393 12.83 11.80 -8.14
C ILE A 393 13.89 12.74 -8.73
N ASN A 394 14.36 13.72 -7.96
CA ASN A 394 15.40 14.65 -8.42
C ASN A 394 16.71 13.93 -8.71
N GLU A 395 17.16 13.05 -7.82
CA GLU A 395 18.38 12.27 -8.04
C GLU A 395 18.25 11.32 -9.26
N TRP A 396 17.08 10.77 -9.51
CA TRP A 396 16.81 10.01 -10.73
C TRP A 396 17.02 10.85 -12.00
N SER A 397 16.58 12.09 -11.96
CA SER A 397 16.77 13.03 -13.07
C SER A 397 18.25 13.39 -13.29
N TRP A 398 19.05 13.45 -12.23
CA TRP A 398 20.46 13.74 -12.30
C TRP A 398 21.33 12.52 -12.65
N ALA A 399 20.98 11.33 -12.13
CA ALA A 399 21.73 10.10 -12.39
C ALA A 399 21.79 9.74 -13.88
N THR A 400 20.77 10.08 -14.65
CA THR A 400 20.74 9.89 -16.11
C THR A 400 21.63 10.86 -16.87
N ILE A 401 22.03 11.97 -16.27
CA ILE A 401 22.89 13.01 -16.86
C ILE A 401 24.34 12.82 -16.42
N SER A 402 24.57 12.24 -15.24
CA SER A 402 25.91 12.04 -14.68
C SER A 402 26.61 10.86 -15.37
N THR A 403 27.62 11.16 -16.16
CA THR A 403 28.43 10.18 -16.90
C THR A 403 29.57 9.59 -16.07
N SER A 404 29.75 10.01 -14.82
CA SER A 404 30.84 9.57 -13.95
C SER A 404 30.39 8.56 -12.90
N PRO A 405 30.67 7.25 -13.07
CA PRO A 405 30.31 6.21 -12.10
C PRO A 405 30.90 6.44 -10.70
N GLY A 406 32.07 7.06 -10.61
CA GLY A 406 32.73 7.39 -9.34
C GLY A 406 32.03 8.48 -8.52
N ALA A 407 31.12 9.27 -9.13
CA ALA A 407 30.34 10.29 -8.44
C ALA A 407 29.09 9.72 -7.73
N ILE A 408 28.64 8.52 -8.13
CA ILE A 408 27.38 7.91 -7.63
C ILE A 408 27.41 7.72 -6.10
N PRO A 409 28.43 7.16 -5.45
CA PRO A 409 28.45 7.02 -3.99
C PRO A 409 28.34 8.37 -3.26
N ARG A 410 28.98 9.41 -3.79
CA ARG A 410 28.89 10.76 -3.24
C ARG A 410 27.49 11.33 -3.36
N HIS A 411 26.85 11.21 -4.52
CA HIS A 411 25.48 11.65 -4.72
C HIS A 411 24.49 10.95 -3.79
N LEU A 412 24.68 9.67 -3.52
CA LEU A 412 23.85 8.92 -2.56
C LEU A 412 24.04 9.40 -1.13
N THR A 413 25.26 9.74 -0.74
CA THR A 413 25.54 10.33 0.58
C THR A 413 24.88 11.70 0.69
N ASP A 414 25.08 12.56 -0.31
CA ASP A 414 24.46 13.89 -0.35
C ASP A 414 22.91 13.83 -0.33
N LEU A 415 22.32 12.84 -1.00
CA LEU A 415 20.87 12.60 -0.96
C LEU A 415 20.39 12.28 0.46
N ARG A 416 21.07 11.39 1.16
CA ARG A 416 20.71 11.01 2.53
C ARG A 416 20.86 12.17 3.50
N ASP A 417 21.94 12.94 3.37
CA ASP A 417 22.17 14.12 4.20
C ASP A 417 21.09 15.19 3.99
N LYS A 418 20.63 15.36 2.75
CA LYS A 418 19.49 16.22 2.45
C LYS A 418 18.18 15.73 3.07
N ILE A 419 17.92 14.42 3.03
CA ILE A 419 16.70 13.83 3.60
C ILE A 419 16.71 13.90 5.13
N ARG A 420 17.88 13.76 5.78
CA ARG A 420 18.04 13.90 7.23
C ARG A 420 17.49 15.22 7.80
N ILE A 421 17.51 16.29 7.01
CA ILE A 421 16.97 17.61 7.40
C ILE A 421 15.44 17.57 7.54
N PHE A 422 14.76 16.62 6.87
CA PHE A 422 13.30 16.52 6.83
C PHE A 422 12.73 15.53 7.84
N VAL A 423 13.33 15.45 9.03
CA VAL A 423 12.76 14.70 10.16
C VAL A 423 11.54 15.46 10.68
N LEU A 424 10.40 14.81 10.70
CA LEU A 424 9.16 15.36 11.22
C LEU A 424 9.25 15.57 12.74
N PRO A 425 8.62 16.62 13.29
CA PRO A 425 8.57 16.82 14.74
C PRO A 425 7.81 15.68 15.39
N GLU A 426 8.07 15.45 16.69
CA GLU A 426 7.34 14.45 17.45
C GLU A 426 5.83 14.69 17.40
N ARG A 427 5.07 13.63 17.17
CA ARG A 427 3.62 13.71 17.18
C ARG A 427 3.15 13.99 18.59
N ARG A 428 2.43 15.09 18.77
CA ARG A 428 1.81 15.42 20.06
C ARG A 428 0.69 14.41 20.32
N SER A 429 0.89 13.52 21.28
CA SER A 429 -0.08 12.47 21.64
C SER A 429 -1.39 13.02 22.21
N ASP A 430 -1.34 14.23 22.76
CA ASP A 430 -2.46 14.96 23.35
C ASP A 430 -3.30 15.76 22.34
N ARG A 431 -2.83 15.90 21.09
CA ARG A 431 -3.54 16.63 20.06
C ARG A 431 -4.71 15.84 19.52
N VAL A 432 -5.91 16.19 19.97
CA VAL A 432 -7.17 15.53 19.61
C VAL A 432 -8.07 16.54 18.91
N PHE A 433 -8.50 16.21 17.68
CA PHE A 433 -9.51 16.99 16.95
C PHE A 433 -10.72 16.10 16.66
N PRO A 434 -11.60 15.86 17.67
CA PRO A 434 -12.82 15.12 17.42
C PRO A 434 -13.69 15.92 16.45
N ARG A 435 -14.11 15.27 15.37
CA ARG A 435 -15.09 15.88 14.45
C ARG A 435 -16.48 15.72 15.01
N ALA A 436 -17.17 16.82 15.27
CA ALA A 436 -18.56 16.80 15.71
C ALA A 436 -19.49 16.24 14.63
N VAL A 437 -19.23 16.55 13.35
CA VAL A 437 -20.00 16.09 12.21
C VAL A 437 -19.07 15.81 11.02
N LYS A 438 -19.30 14.69 10.33
CA LYS A 438 -18.65 14.39 9.05
C LYS A 438 -19.44 15.08 7.94
N LEU A 439 -19.09 16.32 7.61
CA LEU A 439 -19.66 17.00 6.46
C LEU A 439 -19.14 16.34 5.18
N LYS A 440 -20.02 15.77 4.36
CA LYS A 440 -19.71 15.43 2.98
C LYS A 440 -19.65 16.74 2.20
N MET A 441 -18.48 17.24 1.96
CA MET A 441 -18.30 18.36 1.03
C MET A 441 -18.56 17.83 -0.38
N SER A 442 -19.69 18.22 -0.95
CA SER A 442 -19.96 18.07 -2.38
C SER A 442 -19.33 19.25 -3.10
N ASN A 443 -18.51 19.01 -4.10
CA ASN A 443 -17.93 20.05 -4.96
C ASN A 443 -18.99 20.77 -5.81
N TYR A 444 -20.21 20.28 -5.82
CA TYR A 444 -21.34 20.86 -6.54
C TYR A 444 -22.47 21.20 -5.57
N ALA A 445 -22.97 22.43 -5.66
CA ALA A 445 -24.16 22.82 -4.93
C ALA A 445 -25.31 21.89 -5.32
N ARG A 446 -25.94 21.24 -4.31
CA ARG A 446 -27.16 20.46 -4.57
C ARG A 446 -28.22 21.38 -5.14
N LYS A 447 -28.78 21.07 -6.31
CA LYS A 447 -30.00 21.72 -6.79
C LYS A 447 -31.07 21.56 -5.70
N ARG A 448 -31.52 22.68 -5.14
CA ARG A 448 -32.69 22.66 -4.25
C ARG A 448 -33.85 22.14 -5.07
N PRO A 449 -34.70 21.21 -4.54
CA PRO A 449 -35.92 20.86 -5.22
C PRO A 449 -36.69 22.15 -5.47
N SER A 450 -37.14 22.39 -6.71
CA SER A 450 -38.05 23.49 -7.01
C SER A 450 -39.30 23.25 -6.17
N VAL A 451 -39.58 24.15 -5.25
CA VAL A 451 -40.86 24.17 -4.55
C VAL A 451 -41.90 24.47 -5.64
N SER A 452 -42.62 23.44 -6.09
CA SER A 452 -43.76 23.64 -6.92
C SER A 452 -44.78 24.43 -6.08
N SER A 453 -44.94 25.68 -6.41
CA SER A 453 -46.03 26.51 -5.81
C SER A 453 -47.37 25.96 -6.28
N SER A 454 -47.92 25.01 -5.54
CA SER A 454 -49.33 24.71 -5.61
C SER A 454 -50.08 25.85 -4.87
N ARG A 455 -50.25 26.98 -5.53
CA ARG A 455 -51.34 27.90 -5.15
C ARG A 455 -52.64 27.23 -5.55
N SER A 456 -53.25 26.54 -4.62
CA SER A 456 -54.68 26.23 -4.71
C SER A 456 -55.43 27.56 -4.69
N ARG A 457 -56.05 27.93 -5.81
CA ARG A 457 -57.12 28.93 -5.84
C ARG A 457 -58.30 28.33 -5.11
N ALA A 458 -58.56 28.80 -3.91
CA ALA A 458 -59.90 28.68 -3.31
C ALA A 458 -60.82 29.64 -4.06
N LYS A 459 -61.97 29.12 -4.55
CA LYS A 459 -63.19 29.83 -4.77
C LYS A 459 -64.18 29.36 -3.72
#